data_33b60d186bd07f172ad83ba89864d4a2
#
_entry.id   33b60d186bd07f172ad83ba89864d4a2
#
_cell.length_a   1.000
_cell.length_b   1.000
_cell.length_c   1.000
_cell.angle_alpha   90.00
_cell.angle_beta   90.00
_cell.angle_gamma   90.00
#
_symmetry.space_group_name_H-M   'P 1'
#
loop_
_entity.id
_entity.type
_entity.pdbx_description
1 polymer ?
#
loop_
_entity_poly.entity_id
_entity_poly.type
_entity_poly.pdbx_seq_one_letter_code
_entity_poly.pdbx_strand_id
1 'polypeptide(L)'
;AGKASGLMALALEEILGDRVIGGAVVVKHGHAVPCRKIRIMEAAHPYPDQAGVDATQKIMRFCEEAREGDLMLCVWSGGGSALLADAPEECSVEEVARLSEVLVTSGADIGEINAVRKHLSRVKGGQLARLAWPARVVSLILSDVVGDPLDVIASGPTVADPTTFGDALAVLRK
;
A
#
# COMPACT_ATOMS: atom_id res chain seq x y z
N ALA A 1 4.42 -3.55 -1.84
CA ALA A 1 4.64 -2.32 -2.60
C ALA A 1 5.78 -1.50 -2.02
N GLY A 2 6.50 -0.78 -2.86
CA GLY A 2 7.61 0.09 -2.46
C GLY A 2 8.83 -0.05 -3.35
N LYS A 3 9.79 0.88 -3.21
CA LYS A 3 10.99 0.95 -4.07
C LYS A 3 11.85 -0.32 -4.02
N ALA A 4 11.97 -0.97 -2.85
CA ALA A 4 12.73 -2.20 -2.65
C ALA A 4 11.88 -3.47 -2.72
N SER A 5 10.55 -3.35 -2.79
CA SER A 5 9.63 -4.50 -2.72
C SER A 5 9.81 -5.49 -3.87
N GLY A 6 10.31 -5.06 -5.02
CA GLY A 6 10.67 -5.97 -6.12
C GLY A 6 11.79 -6.95 -5.73
N LEU A 7 12.89 -6.43 -5.16
CA LEU A 7 13.99 -7.27 -4.68
C LEU A 7 13.56 -8.17 -3.51
N MET A 8 12.68 -7.68 -2.62
CA MET A 8 12.11 -8.49 -1.54
C MET A 8 11.27 -9.65 -2.11
N ALA A 9 10.47 -9.39 -3.15
CA ALA A 9 9.69 -10.42 -3.84
C ALA A 9 10.56 -11.46 -4.54
N LEU A 10 11.63 -11.03 -5.21
CA LEU A 10 12.60 -11.91 -5.84
C LEU A 10 13.25 -12.84 -4.80
N ALA A 11 13.71 -12.27 -3.68
CA ALA A 11 14.28 -13.06 -2.58
C ALA A 11 13.28 -14.07 -2.01
N LEU A 12 12.00 -13.72 -1.88
CA LEU A 12 10.96 -14.65 -1.47
C LEU A 12 10.79 -15.81 -2.46
N GLU A 13 10.79 -15.53 -3.78
CA GLU A 13 10.73 -16.59 -4.78
C GLU A 13 11.95 -17.53 -4.71
N GLU A 14 13.15 -16.97 -4.54
CA GLU A 14 14.38 -17.76 -4.44
C GLU A 14 14.39 -18.66 -3.20
N ILE A 15 13.96 -18.14 -2.05
CA ILE A 15 13.95 -18.86 -0.78
C ILE A 15 12.83 -19.91 -0.71
N LEU A 16 11.62 -19.54 -1.13
CA LEU A 16 10.43 -20.38 -0.97
C LEU A 16 10.19 -21.30 -2.16
N GLY A 17 10.74 -21.00 -3.35
CA GLY A 17 10.66 -21.82 -4.54
C GLY A 17 9.22 -22.13 -4.94
N ASP A 18 8.90 -23.42 -5.02
CA ASP A 18 7.58 -23.88 -5.46
C ASP A 18 6.44 -23.63 -4.47
N ARG A 19 6.74 -23.25 -3.25
CA ARG A 19 5.73 -22.83 -2.26
C ARG A 19 5.07 -21.50 -2.61
N VAL A 20 5.74 -20.65 -3.42
CA VAL A 20 5.11 -19.45 -3.97
C VAL A 20 4.18 -19.88 -5.10
N ILE A 21 2.90 -19.64 -4.94
CA ILE A 21 1.87 -19.96 -5.95
C ILE A 21 1.60 -18.79 -6.89
N GLY A 22 1.87 -17.56 -6.46
CA GLY A 22 1.70 -16.33 -7.24
C GLY A 22 1.87 -15.11 -6.37
N GLY A 23 1.74 -13.93 -6.97
CA GLY A 23 1.81 -12.65 -6.27
C GLY A 23 1.76 -11.46 -7.22
N ALA A 24 1.58 -10.28 -6.61
CA ALA A 24 1.57 -9.01 -7.31
C ALA A 24 2.29 -7.95 -6.47
N VAL A 25 3.23 -7.25 -7.07
CA VAL A 25 4.02 -6.19 -6.41
C VAL A 25 4.10 -4.97 -7.32
N VAL A 26 3.90 -3.78 -6.77
CA VAL A 26 4.11 -2.52 -7.47
C VAL A 26 5.38 -1.85 -6.95
N VAL A 27 6.23 -1.43 -7.87
CA VAL A 27 7.49 -0.75 -7.62
C VAL A 27 7.55 0.56 -8.41
N LYS A 28 8.50 1.44 -8.06
CA LYS A 28 8.77 2.64 -8.86
C LYS A 28 9.34 2.26 -10.23
N HIS A 29 9.07 3.06 -11.26
CA HIS A 29 9.68 2.91 -12.60
C HIS A 29 11.20 2.72 -12.50
N GLY A 30 11.73 1.75 -13.26
CA GLY A 30 13.14 1.36 -13.26
C GLY A 30 13.56 0.46 -12.09
N HIS A 31 12.62 0.00 -11.26
CA HIS A 31 12.88 -0.90 -10.12
C HIS A 31 12.28 -2.31 -10.31
N ALA A 32 11.78 -2.62 -11.50
CA ALA A 32 11.32 -3.96 -11.80
C ALA A 32 12.48 -4.97 -11.80
N VAL A 33 12.19 -6.16 -11.29
CA VAL A 33 13.11 -7.31 -11.29
C VAL A 33 12.39 -8.53 -11.88
N PRO A 34 13.12 -9.45 -12.52
CA PRO A 34 12.51 -10.63 -13.15
C PRO A 34 12.12 -11.66 -12.08
N CYS A 35 10.85 -11.73 -11.73
CA CYS A 35 10.26 -12.80 -10.96
C CYS A 35 9.54 -13.81 -11.89
N ARG A 36 9.48 -15.06 -11.49
CA ARG A 36 8.83 -16.14 -12.29
C ARG A 36 7.34 -16.26 -12.02
N LYS A 37 6.94 -16.13 -10.77
CA LYS A 37 5.56 -16.34 -10.28
C LYS A 37 4.93 -15.05 -9.77
N ILE A 38 5.73 -14.10 -9.30
CA ILE A 38 5.26 -12.82 -8.78
C ILE A 38 5.27 -11.79 -9.91
N ARG A 39 4.12 -11.19 -10.17
CA ARG A 39 4.00 -10.13 -11.17
C ARG A 39 4.53 -8.81 -10.61
N ILE A 40 5.61 -8.31 -11.17
CA ILE A 40 6.14 -6.99 -10.84
C ILE A 40 5.52 -5.97 -11.79
N MET A 41 4.96 -4.91 -11.23
CA MET A 41 4.34 -3.79 -11.94
C MET A 41 5.05 -2.52 -11.58
N GLU A 42 5.13 -1.57 -12.51
CA GLU A 42 5.81 -0.30 -12.29
C GLU A 42 4.79 0.84 -12.29
N ALA A 43 5.03 1.83 -11.43
CA ALA A 43 4.22 3.03 -11.31
C ALA A 43 5.06 4.26 -10.97
N ALA A 44 4.48 5.44 -11.11
CA ALA A 44 5.15 6.70 -10.78
C ALA A 44 5.27 6.89 -9.25
N HIS A 45 6.34 7.59 -8.87
CA HIS A 45 6.61 8.00 -7.50
C HIS A 45 7.45 9.30 -7.52
N PRO A 46 7.16 10.34 -6.74
CA PRO A 46 6.28 10.34 -5.54
C PRO A 46 4.79 10.60 -5.84
N TYR A 47 4.44 11.02 -7.04
CA TYR A 47 3.05 11.31 -7.40
C TYR A 47 2.41 10.07 -8.02
N PRO A 48 1.19 9.67 -7.56
CA PRO A 48 0.49 8.53 -8.12
C PRO A 48 0.06 8.78 -9.57
N ASP A 49 0.03 7.69 -10.34
CA ASP A 49 -0.43 7.66 -11.72
C ASP A 49 -1.44 6.53 -11.96
N GLN A 50 -2.01 6.47 -13.17
CA GLN A 50 -2.95 5.42 -13.53
C GLN A 50 -2.34 4.01 -13.44
N ALA A 51 -1.05 3.86 -13.71
CA ALA A 51 -0.36 2.57 -13.56
C ALA A 51 -0.36 2.09 -12.11
N GLY A 52 -0.21 3.00 -11.13
CA GLY A 52 -0.34 2.72 -9.71
C GLY A 52 -1.74 2.27 -9.32
N VAL A 53 -2.77 2.91 -9.87
CA VAL A 53 -4.18 2.51 -9.68
C VAL A 53 -4.43 1.11 -10.20
N ASP A 54 -4.03 0.84 -11.45
CA ASP A 54 -4.22 -0.46 -12.09
C ASP A 54 -3.46 -1.58 -11.34
N ALA A 55 -2.26 -1.28 -10.84
CA ALA A 55 -1.48 -2.20 -10.02
C ALA A 55 -2.16 -2.47 -8.68
N THR A 56 -2.67 -1.43 -8.02
CA THR A 56 -3.37 -1.56 -6.74
C THR A 56 -4.64 -2.40 -6.87
N GLN A 57 -5.42 -2.19 -7.92
CA GLN A 57 -6.60 -3.01 -8.21
C GLN A 57 -6.25 -4.49 -8.39
N LYS A 58 -5.14 -4.79 -9.07
CA LYS A 58 -4.68 -6.18 -9.23
C LYS A 58 -4.24 -6.78 -7.90
N ILE A 59 -3.56 -6.01 -7.04
CA ILE A 59 -3.18 -6.44 -5.69
C ILE A 59 -4.44 -6.71 -4.85
N MET A 60 -5.44 -5.82 -4.90
CA MET A 60 -6.71 -6.02 -4.19
C MET A 60 -7.40 -7.32 -4.61
N ARG A 61 -7.56 -7.55 -5.92
CA ARG A 61 -8.16 -8.80 -6.44
C ARG A 61 -7.39 -10.03 -5.97
N PHE A 62 -6.06 -9.98 -5.97
CA PHE A 62 -5.24 -11.07 -5.47
C PHE A 62 -5.48 -11.33 -3.97
N CYS A 63 -5.70 -10.27 -3.18
CA CYS A 63 -6.08 -10.42 -1.78
C CYS A 63 -7.50 -11.00 -1.59
N GLU A 64 -8.47 -10.55 -2.40
CA GLU A 64 -9.86 -11.03 -2.37
C GLU A 64 -10.00 -12.51 -2.76
N GLU A 65 -9.08 -13.03 -3.58
CA GLU A 65 -9.04 -14.44 -3.99
C GLU A 65 -8.43 -15.37 -2.93
N ALA A 66 -7.80 -14.81 -1.89
CA ALA A 66 -7.16 -15.57 -0.82
C ALA A 66 -8.18 -16.33 0.03
N ARG A 67 -7.80 -17.53 0.49
CA ARG A 67 -8.69 -18.46 1.19
C ARG A 67 -8.15 -18.84 2.56
N GLU A 68 -9.00 -19.46 3.34
CA GLU A 68 -8.59 -20.11 4.59
C GLU A 68 -7.50 -21.17 4.29
N GLY A 69 -6.41 -21.11 5.07
CA GLY A 69 -5.21 -21.94 4.87
C GLY A 69 -4.12 -21.31 4.03
N ASP A 70 -4.42 -20.25 3.27
CA ASP A 70 -3.40 -19.50 2.55
C ASP A 70 -2.55 -18.63 3.49
N LEU A 71 -1.28 -18.46 3.11
CA LEU A 71 -0.37 -17.52 3.73
C LEU A 71 -0.05 -16.38 2.74
N MET A 72 -0.53 -15.18 3.08
CA MET A 72 -0.25 -13.97 2.33
C MET A 72 1.00 -13.28 2.89
N LEU A 73 2.11 -13.28 2.13
CA LEU A 73 3.33 -12.56 2.47
C LEU A 73 3.29 -11.18 1.85
N CYS A 74 3.15 -10.15 2.67
CA CYS A 74 3.15 -8.76 2.22
C CYS A 74 4.54 -8.15 2.38
N VAL A 75 5.06 -7.51 1.34
CA VAL A 75 6.37 -6.84 1.34
C VAL A 75 6.19 -5.33 1.20
N TRP A 76 6.62 -4.59 2.22
CA TRP A 76 6.51 -3.14 2.27
C TRP A 76 7.88 -2.47 2.34
N SER A 77 8.05 -1.39 1.60
CA SER A 77 9.25 -0.55 1.69
C SER A 77 8.93 0.90 1.37
N GLY A 78 9.91 1.79 1.51
CA GLY A 78 9.73 3.21 1.27
C GLY A 78 9.08 3.54 -0.09
N GLY A 79 8.18 4.51 -0.07
CA GLY A 79 7.38 4.93 -1.24
C GLY A 79 6.10 4.11 -1.47
N GLY A 80 5.83 3.07 -0.66
CA GLY A 80 4.66 2.20 -0.82
C GLY A 80 3.33 2.94 -0.78
N SER A 81 3.20 4.00 0.03
CA SER A 81 1.96 4.79 0.13
C SER A 81 1.55 5.47 -1.18
N ALA A 82 2.51 5.98 -1.97
CA ALA A 82 2.24 6.59 -3.26
C ALA A 82 2.02 5.54 -4.36
N LEU A 83 2.77 4.44 -4.31
CA LEU A 83 2.68 3.34 -5.29
C LEU A 83 1.39 2.54 -5.15
N LEU A 84 0.83 2.41 -3.94
CA LEU A 84 -0.52 1.89 -3.70
C LEU A 84 -1.55 3.01 -3.89
N ALA A 85 -1.72 3.44 -5.13
CA ALA A 85 -2.66 4.49 -5.50
C ALA A 85 -4.07 3.94 -5.58
N ASP A 86 -4.98 4.49 -4.78
CA ASP A 86 -6.40 4.16 -4.79
C ASP A 86 -7.25 5.35 -4.33
N ALA A 87 -8.53 5.27 -4.61
CA ALA A 87 -9.54 6.23 -4.17
C ALA A 87 -10.84 5.48 -3.85
N PRO A 88 -11.72 6.03 -2.99
CA PRO A 88 -13.07 5.53 -2.84
C PRO A 88 -13.85 5.65 -4.18
N GLU A 89 -14.96 4.91 -4.30
CA GLU A 89 -15.73 4.85 -5.55
C GLU A 89 -16.26 6.22 -5.99
N GLU A 90 -16.52 7.10 -5.03
CA GLU A 90 -17.08 8.43 -5.24
C GLU A 90 -16.05 9.48 -5.64
N CYS A 91 -14.74 9.14 -5.60
CA CYS A 91 -13.65 10.08 -5.87
C CYS A 91 -12.71 9.53 -6.94
N SER A 92 -12.16 10.43 -7.75
CA SER A 92 -11.03 10.08 -8.61
C SER A 92 -9.70 10.08 -7.83
N VAL A 93 -8.70 9.40 -8.37
CA VAL A 93 -7.35 9.40 -7.80
C VAL A 93 -6.73 10.79 -7.84
N GLU A 94 -7.04 11.57 -8.87
CA GLU A 94 -6.62 12.96 -9.02
C GLU A 94 -7.20 13.86 -7.94
N GLU A 95 -8.46 13.65 -7.54
CA GLU A 95 -9.09 14.39 -6.44
C GLU A 95 -8.42 14.07 -5.10
N VAL A 96 -8.12 12.80 -4.84
CA VAL A 96 -7.40 12.37 -3.62
C VAL A 96 -5.96 12.92 -3.61
N ALA A 97 -5.28 12.93 -4.76
CA ALA A 97 -3.95 13.52 -4.90
C ALA A 97 -3.99 15.03 -4.63
N ARG A 98 -4.95 15.74 -5.23
CA ARG A 98 -5.14 17.19 -5.03
C ARG A 98 -5.47 17.53 -3.57
N LEU A 99 -6.33 16.74 -2.92
CA LEU A 99 -6.59 16.90 -1.49
C LEU A 99 -5.31 16.74 -0.66
N SER A 100 -4.48 15.77 -1.00
CA SER A 100 -3.19 15.56 -0.33
C SER A 100 -2.25 16.76 -0.49
N GLU A 101 -2.21 17.39 -1.67
CA GLU A 101 -1.46 18.63 -1.92
C GLU A 101 -1.99 19.81 -1.08
N VAL A 102 -3.31 19.95 -1.00
CA VAL A 102 -3.94 20.98 -0.16
C VAL A 102 -3.57 20.81 1.30
N LEU A 103 -3.63 19.57 1.83
CA LEU A 103 -3.25 19.28 3.22
C LEU A 103 -1.77 19.62 3.50
N VAL A 104 -0.87 19.27 2.58
CA VAL A 104 0.56 19.65 2.72
C VAL A 104 0.74 21.16 2.72
N THR A 105 0.10 21.88 1.81
CA THR A 105 0.23 23.34 1.67
C THR A 105 -0.46 24.12 2.80
N SER A 106 -1.47 23.54 3.43
CA SER A 106 -2.13 24.13 4.62
C SER A 106 -1.31 23.99 5.92
N GLY A 107 -0.21 23.23 5.87
CA GLY A 107 0.65 23.01 7.03
C GLY A 107 0.19 21.89 7.95
N ALA A 108 -0.67 20.99 7.47
CA ALA A 108 -1.04 19.78 8.19
C ALA A 108 0.21 18.91 8.43
N ASP A 109 0.34 18.34 9.61
CA ASP A 109 1.44 17.42 9.92
C ASP A 109 1.23 16.07 9.24
N ILE A 110 2.28 15.23 9.23
CA ILE A 110 2.24 13.92 8.54
C ILE A 110 1.19 12.98 9.14
N GLY A 111 0.92 13.07 10.44
CA GLY A 111 -0.12 12.29 11.12
C GLY A 111 -1.50 12.67 10.63
N GLU A 112 -1.77 13.99 10.54
CA GLU A 112 -3.02 14.57 10.02
C GLU A 112 -3.25 14.18 8.56
N ILE A 113 -2.22 14.32 7.71
CA ILE A 113 -2.28 13.92 6.29
C ILE A 113 -2.59 12.44 6.17
N ASN A 114 -1.91 11.60 6.95
CA ASN A 114 -2.13 10.15 6.93
C ASN A 114 -3.51 9.76 7.48
N ALA A 115 -4.03 10.44 8.51
CA ALA A 115 -5.39 10.21 9.00
C ALA A 115 -6.42 10.39 7.89
N VAL A 116 -6.35 11.48 7.14
CA VAL A 116 -7.26 11.72 6.00
C VAL A 116 -7.04 10.68 4.90
N ARG A 117 -5.79 10.43 4.48
CA ARG A 117 -5.46 9.50 3.38
C ARG A 117 -5.87 8.06 3.67
N LYS A 118 -5.72 7.59 4.91
CA LYS A 118 -6.14 6.24 5.31
C LYS A 118 -7.65 6.07 5.20
N HIS A 119 -8.43 7.09 5.61
CA HIS A 119 -9.90 7.06 5.57
C HIS A 119 -10.49 7.24 4.16
N LEU A 120 -9.69 7.69 3.19
CA LEU A 120 -10.04 7.76 1.77
C LEU A 120 -9.46 6.58 0.96
N SER A 121 -8.95 5.55 1.61
CA SER A 121 -8.27 4.45 0.94
C SER A 121 -8.96 3.11 1.22
N ARG A 122 -8.98 2.25 0.22
CA ARG A 122 -9.46 0.86 0.31
C ARG A 122 -8.33 -0.14 0.62
N VAL A 123 -7.08 0.34 0.69
CA VAL A 123 -5.91 -0.52 0.92
C VAL A 123 -5.06 -0.09 2.11
N LYS A 124 -5.13 1.19 2.54
CA LYS A 124 -4.37 1.73 3.67
C LYS A 124 -5.07 1.47 5.01
N GLY A 125 -4.39 1.72 6.13
CA GLY A 125 -5.00 1.62 7.47
C GLY A 125 -5.59 0.24 7.79
N GLY A 126 -4.90 -0.84 7.40
CA GLY A 126 -5.33 -2.22 7.65
C GLY A 126 -6.33 -2.80 6.64
N GLN A 127 -6.83 -1.99 5.70
CA GLN A 127 -7.86 -2.44 4.75
C GLN A 127 -7.37 -3.58 3.85
N LEU A 128 -6.08 -3.60 3.46
CA LEU A 128 -5.56 -4.68 2.64
C LEU A 128 -5.54 -6.02 3.40
N ALA A 129 -5.19 -6.01 4.68
CA ALA A 129 -5.30 -7.22 5.50
C ALA A 129 -6.76 -7.69 5.67
N ARG A 130 -7.70 -6.75 5.73
CA ARG A 130 -9.14 -7.06 5.77
C ARG A 130 -9.61 -7.71 4.46
N LEU A 131 -9.14 -7.22 3.31
CA LEU A 131 -9.44 -7.82 2.00
C LEU A 131 -8.90 -9.25 1.87
N ALA A 132 -7.75 -9.54 2.49
CA ALA A 132 -7.14 -10.86 2.45
C ALA A 132 -7.77 -11.88 3.42
N TRP A 133 -8.71 -11.46 4.27
CA TRP A 133 -9.42 -12.40 5.15
C TRP A 133 -10.21 -13.44 4.33
N PRO A 134 -10.13 -14.76 4.65
CA PRO A 134 -9.63 -15.37 5.89
C PRO A 134 -8.18 -15.87 5.83
N ALA A 135 -7.38 -15.51 4.84
CA ALA A 135 -5.98 -15.90 4.78
C ALA A 135 -5.16 -15.31 5.95
N ARG A 136 -4.09 -16.00 6.33
CA ARG A 136 -3.12 -15.46 7.30
C ARG A 136 -2.21 -14.45 6.60
N VAL A 137 -2.12 -13.24 7.15
CA VAL A 137 -1.26 -12.18 6.63
C VAL A 137 -0.01 -12.05 7.48
N VAL A 138 1.16 -12.04 6.83
CA VAL A 138 2.46 -11.73 7.44
C VAL A 138 3.14 -10.64 6.63
N SER A 139 3.54 -9.56 7.28
CA SER A 139 4.21 -8.42 6.65
C SER A 139 5.71 -8.42 6.94
N LEU A 140 6.49 -8.29 5.87
CA LEU A 140 7.92 -8.03 5.90
C LEU A 140 8.13 -6.57 5.51
N ILE A 141 8.71 -5.79 6.40
CA ILE A 141 8.78 -4.33 6.25
C ILE A 141 10.23 -3.88 6.26
N LEU A 142 10.65 -3.20 5.20
CA LEU A 142 11.91 -2.47 5.14
C LEU A 142 11.61 -0.98 5.34
N SER A 143 11.78 -0.53 6.58
CA SER A 143 11.42 0.83 6.98
C SER A 143 12.45 1.86 6.55
N ASP A 144 11.98 3.02 6.10
CA ASP A 144 12.75 4.26 5.92
C ASP A 144 12.19 5.40 6.82
N VAL A 145 11.39 5.03 7.85
CA VAL A 145 10.76 5.97 8.78
C VAL A 145 11.39 5.84 10.16
N VAL A 146 11.81 6.96 10.74
CA VAL A 146 12.43 7.00 12.07
C VAL A 146 11.45 6.46 13.13
N GLY A 147 11.91 5.51 13.94
CA GLY A 147 11.11 4.86 14.99
C GLY A 147 10.21 3.74 14.52
N ASP A 148 10.24 3.40 13.23
CA ASP A 148 9.53 2.28 12.61
C ASP A 148 8.02 2.18 12.94
N PRO A 149 7.24 3.28 12.93
CA PRO A 149 5.81 3.22 13.21
C PRO A 149 5.10 2.47 12.08
N LEU A 150 4.62 1.27 12.37
CA LEU A 150 4.06 0.34 11.38
C LEU A 150 2.83 0.89 10.66
N ASP A 151 2.04 1.75 11.31
CA ASP A 151 0.85 2.39 10.75
C ASP A 151 1.17 3.57 9.82
N VAL A 152 2.43 4.07 9.87
CA VAL A 152 2.92 5.15 9.00
C VAL A 152 3.60 4.59 7.75
N ILE A 153 4.39 3.50 7.90
CA ILE A 153 5.11 2.87 6.78
C ILE A 153 4.10 2.40 5.72
N ALA A 154 4.25 2.88 4.49
CA ALA A 154 3.31 2.67 3.38
C ALA A 154 1.85 3.03 3.72
N SER A 155 1.60 3.84 4.78
CA SER A 155 0.30 4.13 5.38
C SER A 155 -0.40 2.90 5.96
N GLY A 156 0.35 1.94 6.48
CA GLY A 156 -0.13 0.78 7.23
C GLY A 156 -1.14 -0.12 6.52
N PRO A 157 -0.86 -0.69 5.31
CA PRO A 157 -1.88 -1.46 4.58
C PRO A 157 -2.36 -2.71 5.32
N THR A 158 -1.53 -3.23 6.20
CA THR A 158 -1.79 -4.46 6.98
C THR A 158 -1.77 -4.23 8.51
N VAL A 159 -1.84 -2.97 8.94
CA VAL A 159 -1.81 -2.57 10.35
C VAL A 159 -3.07 -1.76 10.65
N ALA A 160 -3.72 -2.04 11.78
CA ALA A 160 -4.92 -1.31 12.20
C ALA A 160 -4.64 0.20 12.30
N ASP A 161 -5.55 1.00 11.78
CA ASP A 161 -5.48 2.45 11.89
C ASP A 161 -5.90 2.89 13.31
N PRO A 162 -5.05 3.61 14.05
CA PRO A 162 -5.42 4.14 15.35
C PRO A 162 -6.34 5.37 15.26
N THR A 163 -6.49 5.97 14.06
CA THR A 163 -7.31 7.16 13.84
C THR A 163 -8.74 6.82 13.43
N THR A 164 -9.64 7.78 13.60
CA THR A 164 -11.06 7.64 13.31
C THR A 164 -11.51 8.58 12.18
N PHE A 165 -12.70 8.34 11.60
CA PHE A 165 -13.34 9.30 10.69
C PHE A 165 -13.53 10.68 11.33
N GLY A 166 -13.75 10.73 12.66
CA GLY A 166 -13.83 11.97 13.41
C GLY A 166 -12.53 12.77 13.36
N ASP A 167 -11.39 12.09 13.52
CA ASP A 167 -10.07 12.71 13.43
C ASP A 167 -9.80 13.25 12.02
N ALA A 168 -10.08 12.45 10.99
CA ALA A 168 -9.94 12.87 9.59
C ALA A 168 -10.82 14.10 9.27
N LEU A 169 -12.08 14.12 9.73
CA LEU A 169 -12.97 15.26 9.55
C LEU A 169 -12.51 16.50 10.32
N ALA A 170 -11.91 16.34 11.51
CA ALA A 170 -11.36 17.44 12.28
C ALA A 170 -10.20 18.12 11.53
N VAL A 171 -9.35 17.33 10.87
CA VAL A 171 -8.27 17.86 10.01
C VAL A 171 -8.84 18.65 8.83
N LEU A 172 -9.87 18.14 8.15
CA LEU A 172 -10.47 18.81 6.99
C LEU A 172 -11.23 20.11 7.34
N ARG A 173 -11.52 20.36 8.61
CA ARG A 173 -12.22 21.57 9.10
C ARG A 173 -11.27 22.65 9.59
N LYS A 174 -9.97 22.39 9.68
CA LYS A 174 -8.94 23.38 10.01
C LYS A 174 -8.74 24.38 8.87
#